data_58674a617d0466f252d0f8e3d9ea7a42
#
_entry.id   58674a617d0466f252d0f8e3d9ea7a42
#
_cell.length_a   1.000
_cell.length_b   1.000
_cell.length_c   1.000
_cell.angle_alpha   90.00
_cell.angle_beta   90.00
_cell.angle_gamma   90.00
#
_symmetry.space_group_name_H-M   'P 1'
#
loop_
_entity.id
_entity.type
_entity.pdbx_description
1 polymer ?
#
loop_
_entity_poly.entity_id
_entity_poly.type
_entity_poly.pdbx_seq_one_letter_code
_entity_poly.pdbx_strand_id
1 'polypeptide(L)'
;MSAIHALNQKAEHLRRGEALDMNIDAAEKLTKLIRTNFGPAGTYKMLVSGAGDIKITKDGAVLLSELPINHPIAAFIATAATAQDDIVGDGTTTMVLLVGELLRQAARWLAEDVHPRVLVDGFELAKTRIINFLDSYKQPLPTENQARYNTLRSIAHTSLVTKVHADLANLLSNIVTEAVLIVEKAAEFKEQSFIDLHMVELMLMPSRLDVDTTLIKGLVMDHGSRQSELTCATMRSCFILTLNVSLEYEKAEANTGFLYKNAEEMQELAKKERDYVDNKCRKIIQLKEQAFASYRETHGANAECNFVVLNQKGIDGVSLDMLAANGIFALRRVKRRNMERITLCCGGSAVCALDELKVSDLGWADKIHEEMLGEEKYTFVEDILDPKSCTILIRGPTRHVLEQIKDAVRDGLRAVKNAITDKYYVAGAAAFEVAVAADLEAYAKTVTGKTKLGIQAFADAICAIPKTLAKSAGFDPQECCIVVSEAAIGSSINYGICLKTGKPCDAVANGILDNVCVKHQLYHSSTVITTQLLLTDEILKAGRSLKTDNAVDDAVPEE
;
A
#
# COMPACT_ATOMS: atom_id res chain seq x y z
N MET A 1 19.04 -44.21 -17.12
CA MET A 1 19.07 -43.42 -15.88
C MET A 1 19.43 -41.99 -16.27
N SER A 2 18.69 -40.99 -15.83
CA SER A 2 19.05 -39.60 -16.09
C SER A 2 20.30 -39.24 -15.29
N ALA A 3 21.14 -38.35 -15.82
CA ALA A 3 22.35 -37.89 -15.14
C ALA A 3 22.07 -37.34 -13.72
N ILE A 4 20.87 -36.86 -13.48
CA ILE A 4 20.40 -36.29 -12.23
C ILE A 4 20.17 -37.36 -11.16
N HIS A 5 19.63 -38.52 -11.51
CA HIS A 5 19.51 -39.63 -10.56
C HIS A 5 20.88 -40.18 -10.12
N ALA A 6 21.93 -39.95 -10.93
CA ALA A 6 23.30 -40.27 -10.54
C ALA A 6 23.86 -39.25 -9.54
N LEU A 7 23.40 -38.01 -9.56
CA LEU A 7 23.81 -36.92 -8.66
C LEU A 7 22.96 -36.87 -7.38
N ASN A 8 21.67 -37.15 -7.48
CA ASN A 8 20.74 -37.17 -6.34
C ASN A 8 19.60 -38.17 -6.60
N GLN A 9 19.65 -39.32 -5.89
CA GLN A 9 18.65 -40.39 -6.04
C GLN A 9 17.23 -39.99 -5.58
N LYS A 10 17.08 -38.93 -4.79
CA LYS A 10 15.80 -38.42 -4.29
C LYS A 10 15.24 -37.25 -5.13
N ALA A 11 15.91 -36.84 -6.20
CA ALA A 11 15.45 -35.76 -7.06
C ALA A 11 14.30 -36.26 -7.95
N GLU A 12 13.17 -35.58 -7.89
CA GLU A 12 12.11 -35.73 -8.89
C GLU A 12 12.50 -34.93 -10.14
N HIS A 13 12.45 -35.58 -11.28
CA HIS A 13 12.80 -35.01 -12.58
C HIS A 13 11.63 -35.17 -13.55
N LEU A 14 11.11 -34.06 -14.01
CA LEU A 14 10.08 -34.01 -15.06
C LEU A 14 10.72 -33.56 -16.37
N ARG A 15 10.42 -34.31 -17.43
CA ARG A 15 10.98 -34.06 -18.77
C ARG A 15 10.12 -33.08 -19.57
N ARG A 16 10.69 -32.59 -20.65
CA ARG A 16 10.23 -31.52 -21.53
C ARG A 16 8.71 -31.43 -21.74
N GLY A 17 8.05 -32.48 -22.22
CA GLY A 17 6.60 -32.48 -22.44
C GLY A 17 5.81 -32.37 -21.12
N GLU A 18 6.16 -33.21 -20.16
CA GLU A 18 5.51 -33.23 -18.84
C GLU A 18 5.74 -31.94 -18.03
N ALA A 19 6.95 -31.35 -18.17
CA ALA A 19 7.27 -30.08 -17.51
C ALA A 19 6.43 -28.93 -18.09
N LEU A 20 6.30 -28.85 -19.41
CA LEU A 20 5.51 -27.83 -20.08
C LEU A 20 4.02 -27.96 -19.77
N ASP A 21 3.48 -29.18 -19.84
CA ASP A 21 2.07 -29.45 -19.48
C ASP A 21 1.79 -29.07 -18.02
N MET A 22 2.72 -29.36 -17.11
CA MET A 22 2.61 -28.98 -15.71
C MET A 22 2.64 -27.45 -15.52
N ASN A 23 3.49 -26.72 -16.27
CA ASN A 23 3.54 -25.25 -16.24
C ASN A 23 2.21 -24.64 -16.65
N ILE A 24 1.62 -25.14 -17.75
CA ILE A 24 0.35 -24.66 -18.29
C ILE A 24 -0.80 -24.99 -17.33
N ASP A 25 -0.88 -26.23 -16.85
CA ASP A 25 -1.95 -26.69 -15.96
C ASP A 25 -1.94 -25.94 -14.61
N ALA A 26 -0.75 -25.73 -14.04
CA ALA A 26 -0.61 -24.95 -12.81
C ALA A 26 -1.07 -23.49 -12.98
N ALA A 27 -0.67 -22.84 -14.07
CA ALA A 27 -1.09 -21.46 -14.37
C ALA A 27 -2.60 -21.38 -14.64
N GLU A 28 -3.18 -22.35 -15.35
CA GLU A 28 -4.61 -22.39 -15.62
C GLU A 28 -5.43 -22.58 -14.33
N LYS A 29 -4.99 -23.46 -13.44
CA LYS A 29 -5.65 -23.69 -12.13
C LYS A 29 -5.60 -22.44 -11.26
N LEU A 30 -4.43 -21.76 -11.20
CA LEU A 30 -4.30 -20.50 -10.46
C LEU A 30 -5.21 -19.41 -11.05
N THR A 31 -5.24 -19.30 -12.37
CA THR A 31 -6.11 -18.34 -13.09
C THR A 31 -7.59 -18.62 -12.82
N LYS A 32 -8.03 -19.87 -12.85
CA LYS A 32 -9.42 -20.25 -12.53
C LYS A 32 -9.82 -19.85 -11.12
N LEU A 33 -8.88 -19.95 -10.16
CA LEU A 33 -9.12 -19.55 -8.78
C LEU A 33 -9.38 -18.04 -8.66
N ILE A 34 -8.55 -17.21 -9.33
CA ILE A 34 -8.57 -15.75 -9.16
C ILE A 34 -9.59 -15.08 -10.09
N ARG A 35 -9.92 -15.69 -11.20
CA ARG A 35 -10.79 -15.13 -12.25
C ARG A 35 -12.12 -14.57 -11.73
N THR A 36 -12.72 -15.21 -10.71
CA THR A 36 -14.00 -14.79 -10.14
C THR A 36 -13.92 -13.50 -9.31
N ASN A 37 -12.72 -13.10 -8.89
CA ASN A 37 -12.51 -11.86 -8.12
C ASN A 37 -12.32 -10.63 -9.01
N PHE A 38 -12.20 -10.84 -10.33
CA PHE A 38 -11.83 -9.79 -11.27
C PHE A 38 -12.92 -8.74 -11.48
N GLY A 39 -12.53 -7.46 -11.37
CA GLY A 39 -13.36 -6.31 -11.67
C GLY A 39 -14.33 -5.90 -10.53
N PRO A 40 -15.11 -4.83 -10.73
CA PRO A 40 -16.05 -4.28 -9.74
C PRO A 40 -17.15 -5.29 -9.34
N ALA A 41 -17.63 -6.09 -10.29
CA ALA A 41 -18.66 -7.12 -10.08
C ALA A 41 -18.08 -8.47 -9.61
N GLY A 42 -16.77 -8.56 -9.35
CA GLY A 42 -16.14 -9.80 -8.86
C GLY A 42 -16.61 -10.19 -7.44
N THR A 43 -16.45 -11.47 -7.12
CA THR A 43 -16.84 -12.07 -5.83
C THR A 43 -15.71 -12.01 -4.80
N TYR A 44 -16.05 -12.11 -3.52
CA TYR A 44 -15.08 -12.20 -2.42
C TYR A 44 -14.58 -13.65 -2.23
N LYS A 45 -13.38 -13.79 -1.69
CA LYS A 45 -12.84 -15.06 -1.18
C LYS A 45 -12.71 -14.97 0.35
N MET A 46 -13.06 -16.06 1.00
CA MET A 46 -12.85 -16.24 2.44
C MET A 46 -11.64 -17.15 2.63
N LEU A 47 -10.66 -16.69 3.34
CA LEU A 47 -9.47 -17.43 3.74
C LEU A 47 -9.60 -17.76 5.22
N VAL A 48 -9.36 -19.01 5.58
CA VAL A 48 -9.36 -19.47 6.97
C VAL A 48 -7.96 -20.01 7.25
N SER A 49 -7.26 -19.37 8.20
CA SER A 49 -5.93 -19.81 8.61
C SER A 49 -6.01 -21.09 9.47
N GLY A 50 -4.88 -21.78 9.63
CA GLY A 50 -4.79 -22.94 10.53
C GLY A 50 -5.07 -22.62 12.00
N ALA A 51 -4.96 -21.36 12.41
CA ALA A 51 -5.32 -20.87 13.73
C ALA A 51 -6.82 -20.51 13.88
N GLY A 52 -7.59 -20.60 12.80
CA GLY A 52 -9.02 -20.25 12.79
C GLY A 52 -9.31 -18.79 12.46
N ASP A 53 -8.29 -17.97 12.18
CA ASP A 53 -8.50 -16.60 11.75
C ASP A 53 -9.16 -16.56 10.37
N ILE A 54 -10.16 -15.71 10.24
CA ILE A 54 -10.92 -15.55 9.00
C ILE A 54 -10.51 -14.23 8.35
N LYS A 55 -10.14 -14.28 7.08
CA LYS A 55 -9.87 -13.09 6.25
C LYS A 55 -10.74 -13.12 5.01
N ILE A 56 -11.52 -12.08 4.78
CA ILE A 56 -12.37 -11.94 3.59
C ILE A 56 -11.73 -10.87 2.72
N THR A 57 -11.38 -11.24 1.49
CA THR A 57 -10.73 -10.31 0.57
C THR A 57 -11.21 -10.49 -0.86
N LYS A 58 -11.12 -9.41 -1.63
CA LYS A 58 -11.29 -9.36 -3.07
C LYS A 58 -9.98 -9.00 -3.77
N ASP A 59 -9.01 -8.53 -2.99
CA ASP A 59 -7.71 -8.14 -3.50
C ASP A 59 -6.86 -9.36 -3.90
N GLY A 60 -6.27 -9.28 -5.10
CA GLY A 60 -5.44 -10.35 -5.65
C GLY A 60 -4.11 -10.51 -4.92
N ALA A 61 -3.47 -9.41 -4.49
CA ALA A 61 -2.19 -9.45 -3.79
C ALA A 61 -2.35 -10.14 -2.42
N VAL A 62 -3.36 -9.72 -1.65
CA VAL A 62 -3.67 -10.32 -0.35
C VAL A 62 -4.03 -11.80 -0.49
N LEU A 63 -4.83 -12.15 -1.51
CA LEU A 63 -5.20 -13.53 -1.77
C LEU A 63 -3.97 -14.41 -2.05
N LEU A 64 -3.06 -13.95 -2.91
CA LEU A 64 -1.88 -14.70 -3.31
C LEU A 64 -0.83 -14.83 -2.21
N SER A 65 -0.70 -13.83 -1.33
CA SER A 65 0.22 -13.86 -0.19
C SER A 65 -0.24 -14.78 0.94
N GLU A 66 -1.56 -14.87 1.17
CA GLU A 66 -2.13 -15.69 2.25
C GLU A 66 -2.41 -17.15 1.86
N LEU A 67 -2.52 -17.43 0.56
CA LEU A 67 -2.75 -18.80 0.08
C LEU A 67 -1.51 -19.68 0.28
N PRO A 68 -1.62 -20.84 0.93
CA PRO A 68 -0.52 -21.79 1.06
C PRO A 68 -0.29 -22.50 -0.28
N ILE A 69 0.41 -21.86 -1.21
CA ILE A 69 0.70 -22.40 -2.54
C ILE A 69 1.93 -23.29 -2.47
N ASN A 70 1.73 -24.62 -2.50
CA ASN A 70 2.82 -25.60 -2.46
C ASN A 70 3.43 -25.89 -3.84
N HIS A 71 2.68 -25.59 -4.92
CA HIS A 71 3.14 -25.87 -6.28
C HIS A 71 4.17 -24.81 -6.72
N PRO A 72 5.41 -25.20 -7.13
CA PRO A 72 6.49 -24.25 -7.37
C PRO A 72 6.18 -23.23 -8.46
N ILE A 73 5.51 -23.64 -9.52
CA ILE A 73 5.17 -22.76 -10.65
C ILE A 73 4.07 -21.77 -10.26
N ALA A 74 3.04 -22.26 -9.56
CA ALA A 74 1.99 -21.36 -9.05
C ALA A 74 2.55 -20.36 -8.01
N ALA A 75 3.48 -20.80 -7.16
CA ALA A 75 4.20 -19.93 -6.23
C ALA A 75 5.05 -18.89 -6.97
N PHE A 76 5.73 -19.27 -8.06
CA PHE A 76 6.50 -18.36 -8.89
C PHE A 76 5.61 -17.27 -9.50
N ILE A 77 4.46 -17.64 -10.09
CA ILE A 77 3.49 -16.68 -10.64
C ILE A 77 2.92 -15.79 -9.54
N ALA A 78 2.59 -16.36 -8.37
CA ALA A 78 2.08 -15.61 -7.23
C ALA A 78 3.09 -14.58 -6.71
N THR A 79 4.36 -14.99 -6.54
CA THR A 79 5.43 -14.07 -6.11
C THR A 79 5.65 -12.93 -7.11
N ALA A 80 5.57 -13.22 -8.40
CA ALA A 80 5.71 -12.18 -9.41
C ALA A 80 4.50 -11.21 -9.42
N ALA A 81 3.29 -11.73 -9.15
CA ALA A 81 2.10 -10.88 -9.03
C ALA A 81 2.13 -10.01 -7.76
N THR A 82 2.63 -10.53 -6.63
CA THR A 82 2.83 -9.71 -5.42
C THR A 82 3.94 -8.67 -5.61
N ALA A 83 5.02 -9.00 -6.33
CA ALA A 83 6.04 -8.02 -6.71
C ALA A 83 5.50 -6.90 -7.60
N GLN A 84 4.52 -7.20 -8.47
CA GLN A 84 3.79 -6.17 -9.24
C GLN A 84 3.07 -5.19 -8.30
N ASP A 85 2.43 -5.71 -7.24
CA ASP A 85 1.76 -4.88 -6.24
C ASP A 85 2.75 -3.99 -5.48
N ASP A 86 3.87 -4.54 -5.06
CA ASP A 86 4.90 -3.79 -4.33
C ASP A 86 5.45 -2.61 -5.15
N ILE A 87 5.60 -2.78 -6.46
CA ILE A 87 6.14 -1.75 -7.36
C ILE A 87 5.08 -0.71 -7.73
N VAL A 88 3.90 -1.15 -8.16
CA VAL A 88 2.89 -0.30 -8.81
C VAL A 88 1.61 -0.16 -7.98
N GLY A 89 1.30 -1.13 -7.13
CA GLY A 89 0.15 -1.11 -6.22
C GLY A 89 -1.19 -1.50 -6.85
N ASP A 90 -1.19 -2.06 -8.06
CA ASP A 90 -2.42 -2.55 -8.73
C ASP A 90 -2.08 -3.53 -9.87
N GLY A 91 -3.10 -4.18 -10.42
CA GLY A 91 -2.97 -5.05 -11.60
C GLY A 91 -2.59 -6.50 -11.31
N THR A 92 -2.50 -6.94 -10.06
CA THR A 92 -2.11 -8.30 -9.65
C THR A 92 -3.00 -9.38 -10.26
N THR A 93 -4.30 -9.23 -10.13
CA THR A 93 -5.30 -10.16 -10.70
C THR A 93 -5.22 -10.21 -12.21
N THR A 94 -5.05 -9.05 -12.87
CA THR A 94 -4.91 -8.94 -14.33
C THR A 94 -3.66 -9.65 -14.81
N MET A 95 -2.54 -9.53 -14.07
CA MET A 95 -1.28 -10.18 -14.40
C MET A 95 -1.40 -11.71 -14.40
N VAL A 96 -1.96 -12.30 -13.34
CA VAL A 96 -2.17 -13.74 -13.26
C VAL A 96 -3.11 -14.23 -14.36
N LEU A 97 -4.17 -13.47 -14.64
CA LEU A 97 -5.11 -13.77 -15.71
C LEU A 97 -4.42 -13.77 -17.08
N LEU A 98 -3.60 -12.78 -17.34
CA LEU A 98 -2.90 -12.64 -18.63
C LEU A 98 -1.81 -13.72 -18.79
N VAL A 99 -1.03 -14.03 -17.77
CA VAL A 99 -0.04 -15.11 -17.79
C VAL A 99 -0.70 -16.46 -18.09
N GLY A 100 -1.79 -16.78 -17.37
CA GLY A 100 -2.51 -18.04 -17.60
C GLY A 100 -3.16 -18.12 -18.97
N GLU A 101 -3.66 -17.01 -19.49
CA GLU A 101 -4.27 -16.97 -20.81
C GLU A 101 -3.23 -17.05 -21.93
N LEU A 102 -2.07 -16.39 -21.77
CA LEU A 102 -0.94 -16.51 -22.71
C LEU A 102 -0.44 -17.96 -22.79
N LEU A 103 -0.28 -18.62 -21.66
CA LEU A 103 0.12 -20.04 -21.63
C LEU A 103 -0.96 -20.94 -22.25
N ARG A 104 -2.23 -20.66 -22.02
CA ARG A 104 -3.35 -21.41 -22.62
C ARG A 104 -3.39 -21.24 -24.14
N GLN A 105 -3.17 -20.02 -24.66
CA GLN A 105 -3.09 -19.80 -26.10
C GLN A 105 -1.84 -20.45 -26.70
N ALA A 106 -0.70 -20.40 -25.98
CA ALA A 106 0.51 -21.11 -26.38
C ALA A 106 0.29 -22.62 -26.46
N ALA A 107 -0.43 -23.23 -25.51
CA ALA A 107 -0.76 -24.65 -25.50
C ALA A 107 -1.49 -25.10 -26.79
N ARG A 108 -2.40 -24.27 -27.32
CA ARG A 108 -3.12 -24.55 -28.56
C ARG A 108 -2.17 -24.68 -29.75
N TRP A 109 -1.22 -23.73 -29.87
CA TRP A 109 -0.23 -23.75 -30.96
C TRP A 109 0.84 -24.83 -30.79
N LEU A 110 1.18 -25.16 -29.54
CA LEU A 110 2.09 -26.28 -29.23
C LEU A 110 1.47 -27.63 -29.64
N ALA A 111 0.15 -27.78 -29.48
CA ALA A 111 -0.59 -28.95 -29.94
C ALA A 111 -0.61 -29.06 -31.49
N GLU A 112 -0.36 -27.97 -32.20
CA GLU A 112 -0.17 -27.90 -33.67
C GLU A 112 1.30 -28.00 -34.09
N ASP A 113 2.17 -28.52 -33.22
CA ASP A 113 3.62 -28.71 -33.44
C ASP A 113 4.41 -27.40 -33.72
N VAL A 114 3.92 -26.25 -33.26
CA VAL A 114 4.68 -24.99 -33.30
C VAL A 114 5.71 -25.00 -32.19
N HIS A 115 6.98 -24.76 -32.53
CA HIS A 115 8.07 -24.75 -31.55
C HIS A 115 7.92 -23.61 -30.53
N PRO A 116 8.09 -23.82 -29.21
CA PRO A 116 7.94 -22.79 -28.16
C PRO A 116 8.73 -21.51 -28.45
N ARG A 117 9.94 -21.62 -28.99
CA ARG A 117 10.79 -20.46 -29.32
C ARG A 117 10.13 -19.51 -30.31
N VAL A 118 9.40 -20.04 -31.30
CA VAL A 118 8.71 -19.22 -32.30
C VAL A 118 7.58 -18.39 -31.65
N LEU A 119 6.87 -19.00 -30.68
CA LEU A 119 5.83 -18.30 -29.93
C LEU A 119 6.43 -17.20 -29.04
N VAL A 120 7.54 -17.50 -28.38
CA VAL A 120 8.26 -16.54 -27.55
C VAL A 120 8.75 -15.35 -28.35
N ASP A 121 9.37 -15.58 -29.52
CA ASP A 121 9.80 -14.49 -30.40
C ASP A 121 8.61 -13.63 -30.86
N GLY A 122 7.44 -14.25 -31.09
CA GLY A 122 6.18 -13.55 -31.38
C GLY A 122 5.66 -12.74 -30.19
N PHE A 123 5.75 -13.26 -28.96
CA PHE A 123 5.36 -12.55 -27.74
C PHE A 123 6.24 -11.34 -27.46
N GLU A 124 7.55 -11.43 -27.68
CA GLU A 124 8.48 -10.31 -27.55
C GLU A 124 8.17 -9.18 -28.54
N LEU A 125 7.85 -9.53 -29.81
CA LEU A 125 7.41 -8.56 -30.81
C LEU A 125 6.08 -7.91 -30.42
N ALA A 126 5.11 -8.70 -29.95
CA ALA A 126 3.82 -8.20 -29.48
C ALA A 126 3.99 -7.25 -28.28
N LYS A 127 4.80 -7.61 -27.28
CA LYS A 127 5.10 -6.76 -26.12
C LYS A 127 5.68 -5.41 -26.57
N THR A 128 6.67 -5.42 -27.44
CA THR A 128 7.30 -4.20 -27.94
C THR A 128 6.28 -3.32 -28.67
N ARG A 129 5.40 -3.94 -29.46
CA ARG A 129 4.33 -3.22 -30.17
C ARG A 129 3.33 -2.60 -29.19
N ILE A 130 2.92 -3.34 -28.15
CA ILE A 130 1.98 -2.86 -27.12
C ILE A 130 2.55 -1.66 -26.35
N ILE A 131 3.82 -1.71 -25.97
CA ILE A 131 4.47 -0.59 -25.26
C ILE A 131 4.50 0.66 -26.15
N ASN A 132 4.87 0.52 -27.41
CA ASN A 132 4.85 1.64 -28.36
C ASN A 132 3.43 2.17 -28.61
N PHE A 133 2.43 1.28 -28.66
CA PHE A 133 1.03 1.67 -28.78
C PHE A 133 0.55 2.42 -27.53
N LEU A 134 0.91 1.97 -26.32
CA LEU A 134 0.61 2.62 -25.07
C LEU A 134 1.12 4.07 -25.05
N ASP A 135 2.34 4.30 -25.55
CA ASP A 135 2.92 5.65 -25.62
C ASP A 135 2.13 6.60 -26.52
N SER A 136 1.49 6.09 -27.58
CA SER A 136 0.63 6.87 -28.46
C SER A 136 -0.81 7.04 -27.95
N TYR A 137 -1.28 6.09 -27.13
CA TYR A 137 -2.66 6.03 -26.63
C TYR A 137 -2.87 6.82 -25.33
N LYS A 138 -1.81 6.99 -24.52
CA LYS A 138 -1.89 7.70 -23.25
C LYS A 138 -2.34 9.16 -23.41
N GLN A 139 -3.15 9.64 -22.49
CA GLN A 139 -3.64 11.00 -22.45
C GLN A 139 -2.95 11.80 -21.35
N PRO A 140 -2.58 13.08 -21.58
CA PRO A 140 -1.94 13.90 -20.57
C PRO A 140 -2.91 14.28 -19.46
N LEU A 141 -2.41 14.33 -18.23
CA LEU A 141 -3.17 14.80 -17.08
C LEU A 141 -3.50 16.30 -17.26
N PRO A 142 -4.74 16.75 -17.04
CA PRO A 142 -5.08 18.16 -17.13
C PRO A 142 -4.24 19.02 -16.18
N THR A 143 -3.86 20.21 -16.63
CA THR A 143 -3.08 21.17 -15.83
C THR A 143 -3.97 22.09 -14.99
N GLU A 144 -5.23 22.26 -15.37
CA GLU A 144 -6.21 23.06 -14.62
C GLU A 144 -6.57 22.35 -13.31
N ASN A 145 -6.46 23.04 -12.18
CA ASN A 145 -6.61 22.46 -10.84
C ASN A 145 -7.90 21.66 -10.66
N GLN A 146 -9.04 22.17 -11.11
CA GLN A 146 -10.33 21.49 -10.96
C GLN A 146 -10.45 20.26 -11.87
N ALA A 147 -10.01 20.37 -13.11
CA ALA A 147 -10.02 19.25 -14.06
C ALA A 147 -9.02 18.16 -13.61
N ARG A 148 -7.83 18.57 -13.14
CA ARG A 148 -6.82 17.68 -12.55
C ARG A 148 -7.38 16.93 -11.34
N TYR A 149 -8.01 17.63 -10.41
CA TYR A 149 -8.64 17.01 -9.24
C TYR A 149 -9.68 15.96 -9.63
N ASN A 150 -10.57 16.30 -10.56
CA ASN A 150 -11.62 15.39 -11.02
C ASN A 150 -11.04 14.14 -11.69
N THR A 151 -9.99 14.30 -12.51
CA THR A 151 -9.30 13.18 -13.17
C THR A 151 -8.63 12.27 -12.15
N LEU A 152 -7.88 12.83 -11.17
CA LEU A 152 -7.25 12.05 -10.10
C LEU A 152 -8.28 11.33 -9.24
N ARG A 153 -9.39 11.99 -8.90
CA ARG A 153 -10.51 11.37 -8.21
C ARG A 153 -11.11 10.20 -8.99
N SER A 154 -11.25 10.35 -10.31
CA SER A 154 -11.76 9.28 -11.18
C SER A 154 -10.83 8.08 -11.20
N ILE A 155 -9.51 8.29 -11.24
CA ILE A 155 -8.49 7.22 -11.15
C ILE A 155 -8.58 6.50 -9.78
N ALA A 156 -8.65 7.27 -8.68
CA ALA A 156 -8.85 6.70 -7.35
C ALA A 156 -10.13 5.88 -7.26
N HIS A 157 -11.23 6.42 -7.78
CA HIS A 157 -12.54 5.74 -7.79
C HIS A 157 -12.49 4.42 -8.57
N THR A 158 -11.85 4.40 -9.75
CA THR A 158 -11.70 3.18 -10.56
C THR A 158 -10.96 2.08 -9.80
N SER A 159 -9.88 2.41 -9.09
CA SER A 159 -9.16 1.45 -8.25
C SER A 159 -10.00 0.97 -7.06
N LEU A 160 -10.66 1.88 -6.33
CA LEU A 160 -11.42 1.58 -5.11
C LEU A 160 -12.68 0.74 -5.38
N VAL A 161 -13.42 1.03 -6.45
CA VAL A 161 -14.67 0.33 -6.80
C VAL A 161 -14.45 -1.18 -7.03
N THR A 162 -13.24 -1.59 -7.41
CA THR A 162 -12.91 -3.01 -7.55
C THR A 162 -12.87 -3.75 -6.22
N LYS A 163 -12.71 -3.05 -5.08
CA LYS A 163 -12.43 -3.63 -3.75
C LYS A 163 -13.50 -3.37 -2.70
N VAL A 164 -14.17 -2.21 -2.76
CA VAL A 164 -15.20 -1.80 -1.80
C VAL A 164 -16.52 -1.46 -2.51
N HIS A 165 -17.59 -1.24 -1.75
CA HIS A 165 -18.88 -0.83 -2.29
C HIS A 165 -18.84 0.54 -2.95
N ALA A 166 -19.70 0.77 -3.93
CA ALA A 166 -19.71 1.99 -4.74
C ALA A 166 -19.88 3.27 -3.90
N ASP A 167 -20.74 3.26 -2.88
CA ASP A 167 -20.96 4.42 -2.02
C ASP A 167 -19.71 4.77 -1.20
N LEU A 168 -19.08 3.75 -0.61
CA LEU A 168 -17.84 3.90 0.13
C LEU A 168 -16.69 4.30 -0.81
N ALA A 169 -16.63 3.73 -2.03
CA ALA A 169 -15.63 4.11 -3.03
C ALA A 169 -15.74 5.58 -3.44
N ASN A 170 -16.96 6.11 -3.57
CA ASN A 170 -17.19 7.54 -3.84
C ASN A 170 -16.67 8.44 -2.71
N LEU A 171 -16.90 8.06 -1.45
CA LEU A 171 -16.37 8.78 -0.28
C LEU A 171 -14.85 8.72 -0.25
N LEU A 172 -14.30 7.51 -0.31
CA LEU A 172 -12.85 7.26 -0.21
C LEU A 172 -12.08 7.90 -1.36
N SER A 173 -12.66 7.97 -2.58
CA SER A 173 -11.97 8.60 -3.72
C SER A 173 -11.68 10.08 -3.47
N ASN A 174 -12.57 10.81 -2.80
CA ASN A 174 -12.33 12.21 -2.40
C ASN A 174 -11.24 12.29 -1.33
N ILE A 175 -11.35 11.46 -0.28
CA ILE A 175 -10.41 11.41 0.84
C ILE A 175 -8.99 11.08 0.36
N VAL A 176 -8.85 10.04 -0.47
CA VAL A 176 -7.57 9.60 -1.02
C VAL A 176 -6.93 10.66 -1.91
N THR A 177 -7.71 11.27 -2.79
CA THR A 177 -7.21 12.32 -3.69
C THR A 177 -6.73 13.53 -2.88
N GLU A 178 -7.52 13.99 -1.92
CA GLU A 178 -7.15 15.11 -1.06
C GLU A 178 -5.90 14.79 -0.21
N ALA A 179 -5.80 13.58 0.33
CA ALA A 179 -4.64 13.13 1.10
C ALA A 179 -3.34 13.17 0.27
N VAL A 180 -3.37 12.66 -0.96
CA VAL A 180 -2.18 12.67 -1.83
C VAL A 180 -1.79 14.09 -2.24
N LEU A 181 -2.77 14.96 -2.53
CA LEU A 181 -2.48 16.36 -2.86
C LEU A 181 -1.88 17.16 -1.69
N ILE A 182 -2.24 16.82 -0.44
CA ILE A 182 -1.61 17.40 0.75
C ILE A 182 -0.12 16.98 0.81
N VAL A 183 0.16 15.70 0.57
CA VAL A 183 1.54 15.20 0.61
C VAL A 183 2.36 15.66 -0.61
N GLU A 184 1.72 15.85 -1.77
CA GLU A 184 2.38 16.44 -2.96
C GLU A 184 2.92 17.84 -2.65
N LYS A 185 2.14 18.71 -2.00
CA LYS A 185 2.61 20.04 -1.54
C LYS A 185 3.79 19.95 -0.57
N ALA A 186 3.80 18.93 0.29
CA ALA A 186 4.92 18.69 1.20
C ALA A 186 6.19 18.28 0.46
N ALA A 187 6.09 17.48 -0.59
CA ALA A 187 7.21 17.08 -1.44
C ALA A 187 7.78 18.28 -2.22
N GLU A 188 6.93 19.14 -2.77
CA GLU A 188 7.33 20.38 -3.44
C GLU A 188 8.08 21.32 -2.48
N PHE A 189 7.60 21.46 -1.24
CA PHE A 189 8.25 22.27 -0.21
C PHE A 189 9.67 21.78 0.14
N LYS A 190 9.88 20.46 0.10
CA LYS A 190 11.18 19.82 0.38
C LYS A 190 12.07 19.68 -0.87
N GLU A 191 11.62 20.16 -2.03
CA GLU A 191 12.30 19.97 -3.33
C GLU A 191 12.56 18.47 -3.64
N GLN A 192 11.68 17.59 -3.13
CA GLN A 192 11.78 16.16 -3.36
C GLN A 192 11.09 15.78 -4.68
N SER A 193 11.75 14.91 -5.44
CA SER A 193 11.22 14.44 -6.72
C SER A 193 10.15 13.35 -6.59
N PHE A 194 9.88 12.84 -5.39
CA PHE A 194 8.92 11.77 -5.16
C PHE A 194 7.94 12.09 -4.01
N ILE A 195 6.73 11.59 -4.15
CA ILE A 195 5.67 11.69 -3.14
C ILE A 195 5.83 10.52 -2.17
N ASP A 196 6.04 10.82 -0.88
CA ASP A 196 6.15 9.80 0.16
C ASP A 196 4.79 9.51 0.81
N LEU A 197 4.17 8.40 0.40
CA LEU A 197 2.87 7.97 0.96
C LEU A 197 2.95 7.57 2.44
N HIS A 198 4.14 7.40 3.02
CA HIS A 198 4.27 7.17 4.46
C HIS A 198 3.89 8.40 5.29
N MET A 199 3.75 9.56 4.67
CA MET A 199 3.24 10.77 5.33
C MET A 199 1.72 10.76 5.49
N VAL A 200 1.01 9.83 4.86
CA VAL A 200 -0.40 9.54 5.13
C VAL A 200 -0.48 8.43 6.17
N GLU A 201 -1.01 8.73 7.36
CA GLU A 201 -1.29 7.70 8.37
C GLU A 201 -2.64 7.06 8.11
N LEU A 202 -2.70 5.73 8.21
CA LEU A 202 -3.94 4.97 8.14
C LEU A 202 -4.29 4.47 9.54
N MET A 203 -5.22 5.15 10.20
CA MET A 203 -5.67 4.79 11.55
C MET A 203 -6.95 3.97 11.46
N LEU A 204 -6.94 2.79 12.07
CA LEU A 204 -8.10 1.91 12.17
C LEU A 204 -8.82 2.18 13.47
N MET A 205 -10.10 2.53 13.38
CA MET A 205 -10.92 2.83 14.54
C MET A 205 -12.23 2.02 14.48
N PRO A 206 -12.43 1.04 15.36
CA PRO A 206 -13.69 0.31 15.44
C PRO A 206 -14.86 1.27 15.69
N SER A 207 -15.85 1.30 14.81
CA SER A 207 -17.02 2.16 14.89
C SER A 207 -18.21 1.46 14.24
N ARG A 208 -19.40 2.08 14.33
CA ARG A 208 -20.63 1.45 13.83
C ARG A 208 -20.70 1.41 12.30
N LEU A 209 -20.29 2.48 11.61
CA LEU A 209 -20.44 2.64 10.17
C LEU A 209 -19.11 2.90 9.50
N ASP A 210 -18.88 2.29 8.36
CA ASP A 210 -17.74 2.48 7.46
C ASP A 210 -17.80 3.83 6.72
N VAL A 211 -19.01 4.33 6.51
CA VAL A 211 -19.28 5.64 5.89
C VAL A 211 -18.78 6.81 6.74
N ASP A 212 -18.55 6.58 8.05
CA ASP A 212 -17.99 7.60 8.96
C ASP A 212 -16.47 7.78 8.80
N THR A 213 -15.85 7.13 7.81
CA THR A 213 -14.43 7.31 7.47
C THR A 213 -14.16 8.74 7.04
N THR A 214 -13.17 9.39 7.67
CA THR A 214 -12.87 10.82 7.46
C THR A 214 -11.38 11.06 7.23
N LEU A 215 -11.07 12.14 6.50
CA LEU A 215 -9.73 12.68 6.38
C LEU A 215 -9.50 13.72 7.47
N ILE A 216 -8.46 13.54 8.26
CA ILE A 216 -8.03 14.50 9.27
C ILE A 216 -6.76 15.19 8.75
N LYS A 217 -6.83 16.52 8.62
CA LYS A 217 -5.70 17.37 8.23
C LYS A 217 -4.82 17.61 9.45
N GLY A 218 -4.08 16.57 9.81
CA GLY A 218 -3.29 16.49 11.03
C GLY A 218 -2.92 15.06 11.34
N LEU A 219 -2.72 14.77 12.62
CA LEU A 219 -2.34 13.43 13.07
C LEU A 219 -3.29 12.89 14.12
N VAL A 220 -3.62 11.60 14.00
CA VAL A 220 -4.29 10.81 15.04
C VAL A 220 -3.32 9.75 15.56
N MET A 221 -3.21 9.65 16.88
CA MET A 221 -2.37 8.68 17.56
C MET A 221 -3.21 7.64 18.27
N ASP A 222 -2.77 6.38 18.25
CA ASP A 222 -3.43 5.20 18.81
C ASP A 222 -3.24 5.03 20.33
N HIS A 223 -2.91 6.09 21.02
CA HIS A 223 -2.76 6.11 22.47
C HIS A 223 -3.02 7.51 23.02
N GLY A 224 -3.36 7.58 24.28
CA GLY A 224 -3.64 8.81 24.99
C GLY A 224 -2.74 9.00 26.21
N SER A 225 -2.90 10.14 26.86
CA SER A 225 -2.21 10.46 28.11
C SER A 225 -2.63 9.50 29.22
N ARG A 226 -1.68 9.22 30.11
CA ARG A 226 -1.94 8.53 31.38
C ARG A 226 -2.18 9.49 32.55
N GLN A 227 -2.18 10.79 32.28
CA GLN A 227 -2.48 11.81 33.25
C GLN A 227 -3.98 11.80 33.56
N SER A 228 -4.36 11.62 34.81
CA SER A 228 -5.78 11.52 35.21
C SER A 228 -6.51 12.86 35.15
N GLU A 229 -5.80 13.96 35.36
CA GLU A 229 -6.40 15.31 35.52
C GLU A 229 -6.63 16.04 34.20
N LEU A 230 -5.85 15.71 33.14
CA LEU A 230 -5.93 16.34 31.82
C LEU A 230 -6.62 15.47 30.77
N THR A 231 -7.23 14.37 31.16
CA THR A 231 -7.89 13.41 30.27
C THR A 231 -9.16 14.01 29.67
N CYS A 232 -9.37 13.84 28.36
CA CYS A 232 -10.55 14.30 27.61
C CYS A 232 -10.73 15.82 27.50
N ALA A 233 -9.75 16.63 27.87
CA ALA A 233 -9.82 18.07 27.65
C ALA A 233 -9.54 18.43 26.20
N THR A 234 -10.41 19.23 25.59
CA THR A 234 -10.11 19.86 24.31
C THR A 234 -9.24 21.09 24.57
N MET A 235 -8.00 21.03 24.10
CA MET A 235 -7.04 22.13 24.22
C MET A 235 -7.03 22.92 22.92
N ARG A 236 -7.00 24.23 23.01
CA ARG A 236 -6.89 25.14 21.86
C ARG A 236 -5.59 25.94 21.93
N SER A 237 -5.10 26.38 20.76
CA SER A 237 -3.88 27.18 20.66
C SER A 237 -2.70 26.51 21.37
N CYS A 238 -2.27 25.36 20.84
CA CYS A 238 -1.31 24.48 21.48
C CYS A 238 0.10 24.64 20.91
N PHE A 239 1.07 24.91 21.77
CA PHE A 239 2.46 24.69 21.47
C PHE A 239 2.80 23.21 21.59
N ILE A 240 3.51 22.66 20.61
CA ILE A 240 3.89 21.25 20.57
C ILE A 240 5.40 21.14 20.67
N LEU A 241 5.90 20.48 21.70
CA LEU A 241 7.30 20.12 21.84
C LEU A 241 7.49 18.64 21.51
N THR A 242 8.26 18.36 20.48
CA THR A 242 8.59 16.98 20.06
C THR A 242 9.96 16.59 20.60
N LEU A 243 10.00 15.53 21.42
CA LEU A 243 11.20 15.09 22.13
C LEU A 243 11.60 13.65 21.78
N ASN A 244 12.90 13.42 21.71
CA ASN A 244 13.49 12.09 21.69
C ASN A 244 14.47 11.92 22.85
N VAL A 245 14.02 12.25 24.06
CA VAL A 245 14.81 12.22 25.29
C VAL A 245 14.12 11.34 26.32
N SER A 246 14.86 10.49 27.00
CA SER A 246 14.30 9.73 28.12
C SER A 246 14.08 10.62 29.32
N LEU A 247 12.83 10.59 29.82
CA LEU A 247 12.40 11.18 31.08
C LEU A 247 12.06 10.07 32.08
N GLU A 248 12.70 8.93 31.94
CA GLU A 248 12.70 7.79 32.87
C GLU A 248 14.11 7.60 33.40
N TYR A 249 14.23 6.85 34.50
CA TYR A 249 15.52 6.35 34.92
C TYR A 249 16.04 5.34 33.89
N GLU A 250 17.16 5.63 33.27
CA GLU A 250 17.85 4.72 32.36
C GLU A 250 19.13 4.20 33.02
N LYS A 251 19.27 2.87 33.06
CA LYS A 251 20.53 2.26 33.48
C LYS A 251 21.60 2.58 32.45
N ALA A 252 22.77 3.00 32.91
CA ALA A 252 23.89 3.27 32.04
C ALA A 252 24.26 2.05 31.17
N GLU A 253 24.55 2.24 29.88
CA GLU A 253 24.97 1.16 28.98
C GLU A 253 26.29 0.50 29.42
N ALA A 254 27.18 1.26 30.08
CA ALA A 254 28.37 0.72 30.68
C ALA A 254 28.03 0.05 32.03
N ASN A 255 28.56 -1.14 32.27
CA ASN A 255 28.46 -1.81 33.59
C ASN A 255 29.31 -1.05 34.63
N THR A 256 28.86 0.13 35.03
CA THR A 256 29.43 0.89 36.12
C THR A 256 28.74 0.46 37.40
N GLY A 257 29.48 -0.18 38.29
CA GLY A 257 29.05 -0.47 39.66
C GLY A 257 29.43 0.69 40.56
N PHE A 258 28.46 1.25 41.28
CA PHE A 258 28.72 2.19 42.38
C PHE A 258 28.93 1.39 43.65
N LEU A 259 30.08 1.61 44.30
CA LEU A 259 30.38 1.04 45.61
C LEU A 259 30.05 2.10 46.67
N TYR A 260 29.03 1.81 47.49
CA TYR A 260 28.68 2.64 48.64
C TYR A 260 28.91 1.88 49.93
N LYS A 261 29.39 2.59 50.93
CA LYS A 261 29.75 2.05 52.24
C LYS A 261 28.64 2.18 53.28
N ASN A 262 27.77 3.17 53.09
CA ASN A 262 26.71 3.53 54.07
C ASN A 262 25.33 3.65 53.37
N ALA A 263 24.27 3.42 54.13
CA ALA A 263 22.90 3.59 53.65
C ALA A 263 22.57 5.05 53.26
N GLU A 264 23.25 6.01 53.89
CA GLU A 264 23.10 7.45 53.58
C GLU A 264 23.62 7.77 52.18
N GLU A 265 24.80 7.23 51.79
CA GLU A 265 25.38 7.39 50.43
C GLU A 265 24.47 6.79 49.34
N MET A 266 23.81 5.68 49.64
CA MET A 266 22.83 5.05 48.75
C MET A 266 21.59 5.95 48.55
N GLN A 267 21.09 6.56 49.64
CA GLN A 267 19.98 7.49 49.53
C GLN A 267 20.32 8.79 48.80
N GLU A 268 21.53 9.31 48.99
CA GLU A 268 22.02 10.47 48.25
C GLU A 268 22.18 10.17 46.75
N LEU A 269 22.64 8.98 46.38
CA LEU A 269 22.73 8.56 44.99
C LEU A 269 21.35 8.52 44.34
N ALA A 270 20.39 7.86 45.00
CA ALA A 270 19.00 7.77 44.53
C ALA A 270 18.36 9.16 44.36
N LYS A 271 18.65 10.10 45.28
CA LYS A 271 18.21 11.50 45.16
C LYS A 271 18.83 12.20 43.93
N LYS A 272 20.15 12.04 43.74
CA LYS A 272 20.86 12.67 42.60
C LYS A 272 20.37 12.13 41.25
N GLU A 273 20.06 10.84 41.18
CA GLU A 273 19.46 10.23 40.00
C GLU A 273 18.08 10.82 39.72
N ARG A 274 17.25 10.96 40.74
CA ARG A 274 15.93 11.60 40.63
C ARG A 274 16.03 13.06 40.24
N ASP A 275 16.90 13.83 40.90
CA ASP A 275 17.13 15.24 40.62
C ASP A 275 17.59 15.46 39.16
N TYR A 276 18.32 14.52 38.58
CA TYR A 276 18.74 14.59 37.17
C TYR A 276 17.52 14.54 36.21
N VAL A 277 16.56 13.65 36.45
CA VAL A 277 15.34 13.57 35.66
C VAL A 277 14.43 14.79 35.92
N ASP A 278 14.29 15.19 37.18
CA ASP A 278 13.50 16.37 37.56
C ASP A 278 14.05 17.66 36.95
N ASN A 279 15.37 17.79 36.84
CA ASN A 279 16.01 18.93 36.16
C ASN A 279 15.68 18.96 34.67
N LYS A 280 15.58 17.81 34.00
CA LYS A 280 15.08 17.74 32.62
C LYS A 280 13.64 18.27 32.52
N CYS A 281 12.76 17.87 33.43
CA CYS A 281 11.38 18.35 33.46
C CYS A 281 11.29 19.87 33.75
N ARG A 282 12.13 20.39 34.67
CA ARG A 282 12.21 21.85 34.95
C ARG A 282 12.60 22.65 33.72
N LYS A 283 13.53 22.18 32.87
CA LYS A 283 13.89 22.85 31.62
C LYS A 283 12.70 22.94 30.65
N ILE A 284 11.89 21.88 30.56
CA ILE A 284 10.67 21.88 29.74
C ILE A 284 9.66 22.92 30.27
N ILE A 285 9.48 23.00 31.61
CA ILE A 285 8.60 23.98 32.24
C ILE A 285 9.10 25.42 31.97
N GLN A 286 10.38 25.65 32.06
CA GLN A 286 10.98 26.98 31.75
C GLN A 286 10.73 27.36 30.28
N LEU A 287 10.88 26.42 29.33
CA LEU A 287 10.56 26.68 27.92
C LEU A 287 9.08 27.03 27.73
N LYS A 288 8.17 26.34 28.41
CA LYS A 288 6.74 26.70 28.40
C LYS A 288 6.51 28.14 28.84
N GLU A 289 7.11 28.55 29.96
CA GLU A 289 6.97 29.93 30.47
C GLU A 289 7.47 30.95 29.45
N GLN A 290 8.62 30.70 28.81
CA GLN A 290 9.18 31.56 27.77
C GLN A 290 8.25 31.63 26.54
N ALA A 291 7.73 30.49 26.07
CA ALA A 291 6.81 30.44 24.94
C ALA A 291 5.52 31.22 25.23
N PHE A 292 4.97 31.06 26.44
CA PHE A 292 3.75 31.75 26.85
C PHE A 292 3.97 33.26 27.02
N ALA A 293 5.12 33.69 27.52
CA ALA A 293 5.47 35.11 27.60
C ALA A 293 5.52 35.73 26.18
N SER A 294 6.23 35.11 25.26
CA SER A 294 6.31 35.56 23.87
C SER A 294 4.95 35.57 23.15
N TYR A 295 4.11 34.59 23.39
CA TYR A 295 2.76 34.53 22.81
C TYR A 295 1.85 35.65 23.34
N ARG A 296 1.89 35.92 24.64
CA ARG A 296 1.11 37.03 25.26
C ARG A 296 1.56 38.41 24.82
N GLU A 297 2.83 38.59 24.51
CA GLU A 297 3.32 39.83 23.94
C GLU A 297 2.76 40.12 22.55
N THR A 298 2.52 39.06 21.74
CA THR A 298 2.02 39.18 20.37
C THR A 298 0.49 39.20 20.27
N HIS A 299 -0.24 38.45 21.14
CA HIS A 299 -1.69 38.25 21.04
C HIS A 299 -2.50 38.86 22.18
N GLY A 300 -1.82 39.52 23.15
CA GLY A 300 -2.44 40.20 24.30
C GLY A 300 -2.42 39.36 25.59
N ALA A 301 -2.47 40.07 26.73
CA ALA A 301 -2.25 39.51 28.06
C ALA A 301 -3.26 38.39 28.48
N ASN A 302 -4.44 38.36 27.88
CA ASN A 302 -5.50 37.39 28.18
C ASN A 302 -5.58 36.23 27.17
N ALA A 303 -4.62 36.11 26.25
CA ALA A 303 -4.61 35.02 25.28
C ALA A 303 -4.31 33.68 26.00
N GLU A 304 -5.24 32.76 25.92
CA GLU A 304 -5.08 31.40 26.44
C GLU A 304 -4.29 30.56 25.44
N CYS A 305 -3.27 29.86 25.92
CA CYS A 305 -2.51 28.89 25.15
C CYS A 305 -2.20 27.67 26.01
N ASN A 306 -2.02 26.54 25.35
CA ASN A 306 -1.71 25.26 25.97
C ASN A 306 -0.33 24.76 25.54
N PHE A 307 0.22 23.82 26.30
CA PHE A 307 1.52 23.24 26.01
C PHE A 307 1.45 21.72 26.02
N VAL A 308 1.92 21.11 24.93
CA VAL A 308 1.86 19.66 24.72
C VAL A 308 3.26 19.13 24.48
N VAL A 309 3.61 18.05 25.15
CA VAL A 309 4.88 17.34 24.99
C VAL A 309 4.62 15.98 24.37
N LEU A 310 5.26 15.73 23.23
CA LEU A 310 5.22 14.44 22.54
C LEU A 310 6.60 13.81 22.62
N ASN A 311 6.75 12.73 23.36
CA ASN A 311 8.04 12.08 23.54
C ASN A 311 8.08 10.70 22.89
N GLN A 312 9.12 10.45 22.10
CA GLN A 312 9.38 9.12 21.52
C GLN A 312 9.84 8.11 22.56
N LYS A 313 10.57 8.59 23.58
CA LYS A 313 11.05 7.78 24.71
C LYS A 313 10.00 7.70 25.82
N GLY A 314 10.32 6.99 26.88
CA GLY A 314 9.45 6.87 28.04
C GLY A 314 9.45 8.11 28.92
N ILE A 315 8.36 8.27 29.69
CA ILE A 315 8.22 9.27 30.75
C ILE A 315 7.70 8.51 31.97
N ASP A 316 8.36 8.64 33.11
CA ASP A 316 7.93 7.97 34.34
C ASP A 316 6.68 8.66 34.97
N GLY A 317 6.03 7.97 35.91
CA GLY A 317 4.82 8.49 36.54
C GLY A 317 5.04 9.81 37.26
N VAL A 318 6.13 9.93 38.01
CA VAL A 318 6.41 11.15 38.80
C VAL A 318 6.72 12.35 37.89
N SER A 319 7.42 12.10 36.76
CA SER A 319 7.66 13.17 35.75
C SER A 319 6.36 13.57 35.05
N LEU A 320 5.45 12.60 34.77
CA LEU A 320 4.11 12.91 34.24
C LEU A 320 3.30 13.78 35.21
N ASP A 321 3.30 13.45 36.49
CA ASP A 321 2.57 14.22 37.52
C ASP A 321 3.17 15.64 37.67
N MET A 322 4.50 15.78 37.61
CA MET A 322 5.17 17.07 37.62
C MET A 322 4.80 17.94 36.43
N LEU A 323 4.72 17.34 35.23
CA LEU A 323 4.28 18.04 34.02
C LEU A 323 2.80 18.41 34.10
N ALA A 324 1.93 17.50 34.59
CA ALA A 324 0.51 17.74 34.75
C ALA A 324 0.20 18.85 35.74
N ALA A 325 0.89 18.90 36.91
CA ALA A 325 0.78 19.96 37.90
C ALA A 325 1.10 21.35 37.34
N ASN A 326 1.93 21.40 36.28
CA ASN A 326 2.24 22.63 35.54
C ASN A 326 1.34 22.83 34.32
N GLY A 327 0.25 22.06 34.13
CA GLY A 327 -0.66 22.19 32.99
C GLY A 327 -0.01 21.86 31.65
N ILE A 328 0.87 20.87 31.62
CA ILE A 328 1.51 20.34 30.41
C ILE A 328 0.90 18.97 30.10
N PHE A 329 0.27 18.85 28.95
CA PHE A 329 -0.19 17.58 28.44
C PHE A 329 0.98 16.80 27.84
N ALA A 330 1.21 15.55 28.26
CA ALA A 330 2.36 14.78 27.83
C ALA A 330 1.97 13.38 27.34
N LEU A 331 2.45 13.04 26.14
CA LEU A 331 2.37 11.70 25.56
C LEU A 331 3.76 11.06 25.53
N ARG A 332 3.83 9.81 25.95
CA ARG A 332 5.07 9.02 25.95
C ARG A 332 5.02 7.94 24.89
N ARG A 333 6.21 7.48 24.44
CA ARG A 333 6.37 6.37 23.48
C ARG A 333 5.65 6.59 22.16
N VAL A 334 5.65 7.84 21.68
CA VAL A 334 5.12 8.17 20.36
C VAL A 334 5.96 7.46 19.29
N LYS A 335 5.32 6.83 18.32
CA LYS A 335 6.00 6.13 17.22
C LYS A 335 6.89 7.11 16.44
N ARG A 336 8.10 6.67 16.06
CA ARG A 336 9.08 7.53 15.34
C ARG A 336 8.48 8.20 14.11
N ARG A 337 7.74 7.46 13.29
CA ARG A 337 7.09 8.04 12.10
C ARG A 337 6.06 9.11 12.44
N ASN A 338 5.35 8.98 13.56
CA ASN A 338 4.39 9.99 14.01
C ASN A 338 5.11 11.26 14.45
N MET A 339 6.33 11.16 15.01
CA MET A 339 7.17 12.32 15.31
C MET A 339 7.55 13.07 14.03
N GLU A 340 7.96 12.35 12.98
CA GLU A 340 8.29 12.93 11.68
C GLU A 340 7.07 13.61 11.04
N ARG A 341 5.89 13.00 11.12
CA ARG A 341 4.63 13.57 10.63
C ARG A 341 4.21 14.83 11.38
N ILE A 342 4.32 14.83 12.71
CA ILE A 342 3.99 16.00 13.54
C ILE A 342 4.90 17.18 13.22
N THR A 343 6.19 16.96 13.13
CA THR A 343 7.13 18.04 12.76
C THR A 343 6.85 18.61 11.37
N LEU A 344 6.35 17.78 10.45
CA LEU A 344 5.93 18.23 9.12
C LEU A 344 4.61 19.00 9.15
N CYS A 345 3.64 18.54 9.97
CA CYS A 345 2.33 19.17 10.07
C CYS A 345 2.38 20.48 10.86
N CYS A 346 2.92 20.41 12.06
CA CYS A 346 2.84 21.48 13.04
C CYS A 346 4.04 22.44 13.00
N GLY A 347 5.08 22.09 12.23
CA GLY A 347 6.36 22.77 12.28
C GLY A 347 7.19 22.39 13.51
N GLY A 348 8.23 23.13 13.78
CA GLY A 348 9.18 22.85 14.86
C GLY A 348 10.20 21.78 14.48
N SER A 349 10.97 21.35 15.45
CA SER A 349 12.02 20.34 15.29
C SER A 349 11.96 19.29 16.40
N ALA A 350 12.32 18.04 16.06
CA ALA A 350 12.42 16.98 17.07
C ALA A 350 13.74 17.14 17.84
N VAL A 351 13.65 17.43 19.13
CA VAL A 351 14.79 17.72 19.99
C VAL A 351 15.32 16.47 20.66
N CYS A 352 16.64 16.23 20.54
CA CYS A 352 17.32 15.09 21.16
C CYS A 352 18.09 15.47 22.44
N ALA A 353 18.30 16.77 22.71
CA ALA A 353 18.99 17.27 23.90
C ALA A 353 18.24 18.47 24.49
N LEU A 354 18.11 18.51 25.82
CA LEU A 354 17.36 19.56 26.53
C LEU A 354 18.20 20.79 26.89
N ASP A 355 19.47 20.82 26.54
CA ASP A 355 20.38 21.89 26.93
C ASP A 355 20.26 23.13 26.03
N GLU A 356 19.80 22.96 24.80
CA GLU A 356 19.69 24.00 23.77
C GLU A 356 18.25 24.29 23.31
N LEU A 357 17.27 24.09 24.19
CA LEU A 357 15.87 24.32 23.86
C LEU A 357 15.60 25.78 23.50
N LYS A 358 14.91 25.97 22.35
CA LYS A 358 14.49 27.28 21.85
C LYS A 358 13.01 27.32 21.56
N VAL A 359 12.40 28.48 21.66
CA VAL A 359 10.98 28.66 21.28
C VAL A 359 10.76 28.39 19.80
N SER A 360 11.78 28.56 18.94
CA SER A 360 11.76 28.23 17.51
C SER A 360 11.60 26.73 17.22
N ASP A 361 11.91 25.87 18.19
CA ASP A 361 11.81 24.41 18.03
C ASP A 361 10.40 23.88 18.29
N LEU A 362 9.51 24.76 18.75
CA LEU A 362 8.11 24.43 19.02
C LEU A 362 7.28 24.43 17.74
N GLY A 363 6.44 23.42 17.59
CA GLY A 363 5.37 23.37 16.59
C GLY A 363 4.09 24.02 17.13
N TRP A 364 3.12 24.19 16.24
CA TRP A 364 1.82 24.79 16.56
C TRP A 364 0.66 23.98 15.99
N ALA A 365 -0.40 23.81 16.81
CA ALA A 365 -1.71 23.32 16.35
C ALA A 365 -2.83 24.06 17.09
N ASP A 366 -3.92 24.34 16.38
CA ASP A 366 -5.01 25.09 16.97
C ASP A 366 -5.90 24.24 17.86
N LYS A 367 -5.95 22.92 17.64
CA LYS A 367 -6.80 22.02 18.43
C LYS A 367 -6.11 20.67 18.68
N ILE A 368 -6.06 20.29 19.95
CA ILE A 368 -5.65 18.93 20.38
C ILE A 368 -6.70 18.42 21.36
N HIS A 369 -7.18 17.18 21.15
CA HIS A 369 -8.14 16.55 22.04
C HIS A 369 -7.96 15.04 22.10
N GLU A 370 -8.46 14.44 23.16
CA GLU A 370 -8.51 12.98 23.31
C GLU A 370 -9.96 12.49 23.14
N GLU A 371 -10.12 11.40 22.43
CA GLU A 371 -11.38 10.66 22.31
C GLU A 371 -11.19 9.24 22.86
N MET A 372 -12.13 8.81 23.71
CA MET A 372 -12.16 7.44 24.22
C MET A 372 -13.16 6.62 23.42
N LEU A 373 -12.71 5.50 22.86
CA LEU A 373 -13.54 4.53 22.16
C LEU A 373 -13.38 3.15 22.83
N GLY A 374 -14.36 2.81 23.64
CA GLY A 374 -14.27 1.62 24.49
C GLY A 374 -13.18 1.77 25.55
N GLU A 375 -12.18 0.90 25.52
CA GLU A 375 -11.01 0.93 26.41
C GLU A 375 -9.80 1.66 25.81
N GLU A 376 -9.84 2.00 24.51
CA GLU A 376 -8.75 2.64 23.80
C GLU A 376 -8.91 4.17 23.79
N LYS A 377 -7.79 4.86 23.97
CA LYS A 377 -7.71 6.32 23.88
C LYS A 377 -7.00 6.72 22.60
N TYR A 378 -7.58 7.68 21.90
CA TYR A 378 -7.00 8.27 20.70
C TYR A 378 -6.73 9.76 20.93
N THR A 379 -5.57 10.22 20.51
CA THR A 379 -5.22 11.65 20.57
C THR A 379 -5.24 12.24 19.17
N PHE A 380 -6.02 13.29 19.01
CA PHE A 380 -6.22 14.02 17.76
C PHE A 380 -5.44 15.34 17.80
N VAL A 381 -4.70 15.63 16.77
CA VAL A 381 -4.05 16.91 16.50
C VAL A 381 -4.65 17.45 15.22
N GLU A 382 -5.47 18.49 15.33
CA GLU A 382 -6.30 19.03 14.23
C GLU A 382 -6.14 20.53 14.07
N ASP A 383 -6.80 21.08 13.04
CA ASP A 383 -6.85 22.51 12.73
C ASP A 383 -5.45 23.14 12.56
N ILE A 384 -4.68 22.53 11.63
CA ILE A 384 -3.35 23.00 11.27
C ILE A 384 -3.45 23.84 10.00
N LEU A 385 -2.82 25.01 10.00
CA LEU A 385 -2.90 26.02 8.92
C LEU A 385 -2.43 25.50 7.54
N ASP A 386 -1.32 24.74 7.50
CA ASP A 386 -0.75 24.18 6.27
C ASP A 386 -0.25 22.75 6.52
N PRO A 387 -1.17 21.78 6.60
CA PRO A 387 -0.79 20.42 6.91
C PRO A 387 -0.01 19.80 5.76
N LYS A 388 1.18 19.28 6.05
CA LYS A 388 2.06 18.58 5.11
C LYS A 388 2.03 17.05 5.29
N SER A 389 1.22 16.58 6.20
CA SER A 389 0.91 15.18 6.46
C SER A 389 -0.54 15.10 6.91
N CYS A 390 -1.18 13.96 6.73
CA CYS A 390 -2.58 13.78 7.09
C CYS A 390 -2.83 12.37 7.61
N THR A 391 -3.98 12.18 8.25
CA THR A 391 -4.43 10.87 8.73
C THR A 391 -5.77 10.54 8.10
N ILE A 392 -5.88 9.35 7.50
CA ILE A 392 -7.15 8.79 7.10
C ILE A 392 -7.66 7.93 8.25
N LEU A 393 -8.72 8.37 8.89
CA LEU A 393 -9.36 7.65 9.98
C LEU A 393 -10.39 6.70 9.38
N ILE A 394 -10.00 5.41 9.28
CA ILE A 394 -10.85 4.35 8.73
C ILE A 394 -11.74 3.82 9.85
N ARG A 395 -13.04 3.91 9.66
CA ARG A 395 -14.05 3.41 10.57
C ARG A 395 -14.77 2.19 10.01
N GLY A 396 -15.22 1.30 10.88
CA GLY A 396 -15.95 0.10 10.46
C GLY A 396 -16.33 -0.80 11.63
N PRO A 397 -17.32 -1.71 11.45
CA PRO A 397 -17.89 -2.49 12.53
C PRO A 397 -16.99 -3.62 13.03
N THR A 398 -16.14 -4.17 12.15
CA THR A 398 -15.28 -5.31 12.48
C THR A 398 -13.86 -5.10 11.98
N ARG A 399 -12.90 -5.74 12.64
CA ARG A 399 -11.49 -5.69 12.25
C ARG A 399 -11.25 -6.15 10.80
N HIS A 400 -11.98 -7.16 10.34
CA HIS A 400 -11.85 -7.66 8.96
C HIS A 400 -12.26 -6.61 7.93
N VAL A 401 -13.36 -5.89 8.18
CA VAL A 401 -13.81 -4.79 7.30
C VAL A 401 -12.80 -3.65 7.32
N LEU A 402 -12.27 -3.30 8.49
CA LEU A 402 -11.25 -2.26 8.63
C LEU A 402 -9.98 -2.59 7.83
N GLU A 403 -9.50 -3.83 7.93
CA GLU A 403 -8.32 -4.29 7.18
C GLU A 403 -8.58 -4.28 5.66
N GLN A 404 -9.76 -4.70 5.21
CA GLN A 404 -10.16 -4.64 3.80
C GLN A 404 -10.19 -3.20 3.26
N ILE A 405 -10.78 -2.27 4.01
CA ILE A 405 -10.82 -0.85 3.62
C ILE A 405 -9.41 -0.27 3.60
N LYS A 406 -8.57 -0.62 4.58
CA LYS A 406 -7.18 -0.19 4.63
C LYS A 406 -6.38 -0.61 3.40
N ASP A 407 -6.51 -1.87 2.97
CA ASP A 407 -5.83 -2.37 1.78
C ASP A 407 -6.35 -1.64 0.53
N ALA A 408 -7.67 -1.45 0.40
CA ALA A 408 -8.26 -0.68 -0.68
C ALA A 408 -7.76 0.78 -0.73
N VAL A 409 -7.68 1.45 0.43
CA VAL A 409 -7.17 2.83 0.54
C VAL A 409 -5.69 2.90 0.15
N ARG A 410 -4.87 1.92 0.54
CA ARG A 410 -3.45 1.88 0.13
C ARG A 410 -3.29 1.85 -1.39
N ASP A 411 -4.08 1.03 -2.06
CA ASP A 411 -4.01 0.93 -3.51
C ASP A 411 -4.55 2.20 -4.18
N GLY A 412 -5.62 2.78 -3.64
CA GLY A 412 -6.11 4.09 -4.10
C GLY A 412 -5.05 5.20 -3.96
N LEU A 413 -4.31 5.25 -2.85
CA LEU A 413 -3.21 6.19 -2.64
C LEU A 413 -2.08 5.98 -3.66
N ARG A 414 -1.69 4.73 -3.92
CA ARG A 414 -0.69 4.38 -4.93
C ARG A 414 -1.17 4.74 -6.34
N ALA A 415 -2.44 4.47 -6.66
CA ALA A 415 -3.01 4.81 -7.96
C ALA A 415 -2.95 6.32 -8.25
N VAL A 416 -3.32 7.16 -7.29
CA VAL A 416 -3.24 8.62 -7.44
C VAL A 416 -1.79 9.10 -7.52
N LYS A 417 -0.90 8.58 -6.67
CA LYS A 417 0.54 8.89 -6.72
C LYS A 417 1.13 8.59 -8.10
N ASN A 418 0.84 7.41 -8.64
CA ASN A 418 1.35 6.98 -9.94
C ASN A 418 0.87 7.91 -11.06
N ALA A 419 -0.40 8.30 -11.04
CA ALA A 419 -0.95 9.24 -12.02
C ALA A 419 -0.27 10.62 -11.98
N ILE A 420 0.05 11.11 -10.78
CA ILE A 420 0.78 12.38 -10.60
C ILE A 420 2.24 12.25 -11.10
N THR A 421 2.88 11.13 -10.78
CA THR A 421 4.28 10.88 -11.17
C THR A 421 4.43 10.72 -12.69
N ASP A 422 3.56 9.93 -13.31
CA ASP A 422 3.58 9.66 -14.75
C ASP A 422 3.09 10.86 -15.57
N LYS A 423 2.20 11.69 -15.01
CA LYS A 423 1.52 12.82 -15.70
C LYS A 423 0.61 12.40 -16.87
N TYR A 424 0.29 11.12 -16.99
CA TYR A 424 -0.55 10.53 -18.01
C TYR A 424 -1.51 9.52 -17.42
N TYR A 425 -2.60 9.26 -18.14
CA TYR A 425 -3.57 8.22 -17.84
C TYR A 425 -4.04 7.54 -19.12
N VAL A 426 -4.72 6.41 -19.00
CA VAL A 426 -5.33 5.66 -20.10
C VAL A 426 -6.80 5.38 -19.81
N ALA A 427 -7.58 5.14 -20.86
CA ALA A 427 -8.96 4.71 -20.72
C ALA A 427 -9.04 3.31 -20.11
N GLY A 428 -9.88 3.16 -19.07
CA GLY A 428 -10.15 1.90 -18.39
C GLY A 428 -11.29 1.10 -19.01
N ALA A 429 -12.00 0.30 -18.21
CA ALA A 429 -13.13 -0.55 -18.66
C ALA A 429 -12.78 -1.50 -19.83
N ALA A 430 -11.53 -1.97 -19.89
CA ALA A 430 -10.97 -2.77 -20.97
C ALA A 430 -10.94 -2.07 -22.35
N ALA A 431 -11.09 -0.74 -22.43
CA ALA A 431 -11.00 0.00 -23.69
C ALA A 431 -9.60 -0.11 -24.32
N PHE A 432 -8.56 0.04 -23.50
CA PHE A 432 -7.19 -0.11 -23.95
C PHE A 432 -6.91 -1.52 -24.50
N GLU A 433 -7.38 -2.56 -23.80
CA GLU A 433 -7.19 -3.95 -24.20
C GLU A 433 -7.86 -4.28 -25.54
N VAL A 434 -9.04 -3.76 -25.78
CA VAL A 434 -9.75 -3.93 -27.06
C VAL A 434 -9.00 -3.21 -28.19
N ALA A 435 -8.54 -1.97 -27.95
CA ALA A 435 -7.78 -1.21 -28.94
C ALA A 435 -6.44 -1.88 -29.28
N VAL A 436 -5.71 -2.40 -28.27
CA VAL A 436 -4.45 -3.13 -28.45
C VAL A 436 -4.67 -4.44 -29.20
N ALA A 437 -5.73 -5.19 -28.90
CA ALA A 437 -6.02 -6.43 -29.61
C ALA A 437 -6.23 -6.18 -31.11
N ALA A 438 -7.00 -5.17 -31.47
CA ALA A 438 -7.21 -4.78 -32.87
C ALA A 438 -5.90 -4.32 -33.56
N ASP A 439 -5.03 -3.56 -32.88
CA ASP A 439 -3.73 -3.15 -33.41
C ASP A 439 -2.80 -4.35 -33.62
N LEU A 440 -2.77 -5.30 -32.69
CA LEU A 440 -1.96 -6.52 -32.81
C LEU A 440 -2.45 -7.43 -33.94
N GLU A 441 -3.76 -7.56 -34.15
CA GLU A 441 -4.32 -8.30 -35.29
C GLU A 441 -3.93 -7.65 -36.63
N ALA A 442 -3.95 -6.34 -36.70
CA ALA A 442 -3.48 -5.59 -37.87
C ALA A 442 -1.97 -5.78 -38.05
N TYR A 443 -1.18 -5.68 -37.00
CA TYR A 443 0.26 -5.87 -37.02
C TYR A 443 0.66 -7.30 -37.44
N ALA A 444 -0.04 -8.33 -36.96
CA ALA A 444 0.21 -9.72 -37.34
C ALA A 444 0.08 -9.97 -38.85
N LYS A 445 -0.76 -9.19 -39.57
CA LYS A 445 -0.89 -9.26 -41.02
C LYS A 445 0.32 -8.66 -41.76
N THR A 446 1.08 -7.78 -41.12
CA THR A 446 2.27 -7.13 -41.72
C THR A 446 3.54 -7.93 -41.48
N VAL A 447 3.58 -8.77 -40.46
CA VAL A 447 4.75 -9.58 -40.09
C VAL A 447 4.80 -10.86 -40.96
N THR A 448 5.95 -11.11 -41.58
CA THR A 448 6.21 -12.32 -42.38
C THR A 448 6.83 -13.41 -41.50
N GLY A 449 6.48 -14.68 -41.76
CA GLY A 449 7.05 -15.82 -41.06
C GLY A 449 6.13 -16.42 -40.00
N LYS A 450 6.64 -17.39 -39.22
CA LYS A 450 5.89 -18.13 -38.20
C LYS A 450 5.66 -17.32 -36.91
N THR A 451 6.43 -16.27 -36.66
CA THR A 451 6.31 -15.41 -35.46
C THR A 451 4.96 -14.70 -35.39
N LYS A 452 4.27 -14.51 -36.54
CA LYS A 452 2.89 -13.97 -36.55
C LYS A 452 1.92 -14.78 -35.70
N LEU A 453 2.13 -16.11 -35.56
CA LEU A 453 1.29 -16.97 -34.74
C LEU A 453 1.37 -16.61 -33.24
N GLY A 454 2.57 -16.25 -32.78
CA GLY A 454 2.75 -15.75 -31.41
C GLY A 454 2.06 -14.40 -31.18
N ILE A 455 2.15 -13.49 -32.18
CA ILE A 455 1.47 -12.18 -32.08
C ILE A 455 -0.05 -12.38 -32.02
N GLN A 456 -0.60 -13.29 -32.82
CA GLN A 456 -2.03 -13.60 -32.81
C GLN A 456 -2.46 -14.25 -31.50
N ALA A 457 -1.65 -15.20 -30.99
CA ALA A 457 -1.89 -15.80 -29.67
C ALA A 457 -1.91 -14.76 -28.54
N PHE A 458 -1.07 -13.74 -28.64
CA PHE A 458 -1.05 -12.63 -27.68
C PHE A 458 -2.32 -11.77 -27.78
N ALA A 459 -2.75 -11.43 -28.98
CA ALA A 459 -3.99 -10.68 -29.21
C ALA A 459 -5.20 -11.41 -28.64
N ASP A 460 -5.30 -12.74 -28.91
CA ASP A 460 -6.36 -13.61 -28.35
C ASP A 460 -6.33 -13.65 -26.81
N ALA A 461 -5.11 -13.65 -26.22
CA ALA A 461 -4.95 -13.66 -24.76
C ALA A 461 -5.42 -12.36 -24.12
N ILE A 462 -5.12 -11.20 -24.72
CA ILE A 462 -5.60 -9.91 -24.21
C ILE A 462 -7.13 -9.84 -24.20
N CYS A 463 -7.79 -10.38 -25.21
CA CYS A 463 -9.26 -10.45 -25.27
C CYS A 463 -9.90 -11.23 -24.12
N ALA A 464 -9.12 -11.99 -23.32
CA ALA A 464 -9.64 -12.65 -22.13
C ALA A 464 -9.98 -11.64 -21.00
N ILE A 465 -9.32 -10.47 -20.96
CA ILE A 465 -9.58 -9.43 -19.97
C ILE A 465 -11.01 -8.87 -20.11
N PRO A 466 -11.41 -8.30 -21.27
CA PRO A 466 -12.79 -7.85 -21.47
C PRO A 466 -13.82 -8.98 -21.33
N LYS A 467 -13.52 -10.20 -21.81
CA LYS A 467 -14.41 -11.37 -21.64
C LYS A 467 -14.62 -11.72 -20.17
N THR A 468 -13.57 -11.67 -19.36
CA THR A 468 -13.68 -11.96 -17.92
C THR A 468 -14.48 -10.88 -17.22
N LEU A 469 -14.28 -9.60 -17.59
CA LEU A 469 -15.01 -8.47 -17.04
C LEU A 469 -16.52 -8.56 -17.33
N ALA A 470 -16.90 -8.89 -18.57
CA ALA A 470 -18.29 -9.11 -18.96
C ALA A 470 -18.92 -10.29 -18.20
N LYS A 471 -18.17 -11.40 -18.08
CA LYS A 471 -18.63 -12.61 -17.35
C LYS A 471 -18.86 -12.32 -15.86
N SER A 472 -17.98 -11.56 -15.21
CA SER A 472 -18.14 -11.17 -13.80
C SER A 472 -19.40 -10.33 -13.57
N ALA A 473 -19.80 -9.52 -14.57
CA ALA A 473 -21.02 -8.73 -14.55
C ALA A 473 -22.30 -9.51 -14.93
N GLY A 474 -22.17 -10.78 -15.34
CA GLY A 474 -23.30 -11.65 -15.70
C GLY A 474 -23.76 -11.54 -17.15
N PHE A 475 -22.98 -10.90 -18.02
CA PHE A 475 -23.26 -10.78 -19.45
C PHE A 475 -22.57 -11.87 -20.27
N ASP A 476 -23.03 -12.07 -21.51
CA ASP A 476 -22.35 -12.95 -22.46
C ASP A 476 -20.98 -12.36 -22.85
N PRO A 477 -19.87 -13.07 -22.54
CA PRO A 477 -18.54 -12.54 -22.80
C PRO A 477 -18.20 -12.34 -24.27
N GLN A 478 -18.79 -13.17 -25.15
CA GLN A 478 -18.50 -13.11 -26.59
C GLN A 478 -19.28 -11.99 -27.25
N GLU A 479 -20.57 -11.90 -26.98
CA GLU A 479 -21.43 -10.83 -27.51
C GLU A 479 -20.90 -9.44 -27.10
N CYS A 480 -20.60 -9.25 -25.80
CA CYS A 480 -20.05 -7.99 -25.31
C CYS A 480 -18.74 -7.59 -26.01
N CYS A 481 -17.81 -8.54 -26.18
CA CYS A 481 -16.55 -8.26 -26.86
C CYS A 481 -16.75 -7.87 -28.32
N ILE A 482 -17.60 -8.58 -29.06
CA ILE A 482 -17.86 -8.28 -30.48
C ILE A 482 -18.45 -6.88 -30.63
N VAL A 483 -19.48 -6.55 -29.85
CA VAL A 483 -20.18 -5.26 -29.93
C VAL A 483 -19.23 -4.09 -29.55
N VAL A 484 -18.36 -4.29 -28.55
CA VAL A 484 -17.38 -3.26 -28.18
C VAL A 484 -16.28 -3.12 -29.22
N SER A 485 -15.79 -4.21 -29.80
CA SER A 485 -14.80 -4.18 -30.86
C SER A 485 -15.35 -3.51 -32.14
N GLU A 486 -16.58 -3.79 -32.53
CA GLU A 486 -17.24 -3.14 -33.65
C GLU A 486 -17.42 -1.63 -33.42
N ALA A 487 -17.83 -1.23 -32.21
CA ALA A 487 -17.96 0.18 -31.84
C ALA A 487 -16.61 0.93 -31.83
N ALA A 488 -15.52 0.25 -31.48
CA ALA A 488 -14.17 0.82 -31.48
C ALA A 488 -13.58 1.00 -32.87
N ILE A 489 -13.99 0.20 -33.86
CA ILE A 489 -13.47 0.27 -35.22
C ILE A 489 -13.90 1.58 -35.89
N GLY A 490 -12.93 2.40 -36.28
CA GLY A 490 -13.15 3.66 -36.98
C GLY A 490 -13.63 4.82 -36.09
N SER A 491 -13.69 4.64 -34.78
CA SER A 491 -14.03 5.68 -33.81
C SER A 491 -12.76 6.25 -33.17
N SER A 492 -12.78 7.56 -32.90
CA SER A 492 -11.78 8.22 -32.05
C SER A 492 -12.11 8.11 -30.55
N ILE A 493 -13.24 7.48 -30.21
CA ILE A 493 -13.75 7.32 -28.84
C ILE A 493 -13.22 6.02 -28.25
N ASN A 494 -12.75 6.07 -27.03
CA ASN A 494 -12.22 4.93 -26.29
C ASN A 494 -13.36 4.10 -25.66
N TYR A 495 -13.98 3.24 -26.46
CA TYR A 495 -15.08 2.39 -26.01
C TYR A 495 -14.60 1.24 -25.14
N GLY A 496 -15.13 1.19 -23.91
CA GLY A 496 -15.01 0.08 -22.98
C GLY A 496 -16.34 -0.62 -22.72
N ILE A 497 -16.34 -1.61 -21.83
CA ILE A 497 -17.55 -2.37 -21.46
C ILE A 497 -18.26 -1.69 -20.29
N CYS A 498 -19.52 -1.31 -20.49
CA CYS A 498 -20.39 -0.88 -19.40
C CYS A 498 -20.89 -2.07 -18.59
N LEU A 499 -20.47 -2.21 -17.35
CA LEU A 499 -20.86 -3.34 -16.48
C LEU A 499 -22.32 -3.31 -16.00
N LYS A 500 -23.03 -2.20 -16.23
CA LYS A 500 -24.46 -2.11 -15.91
C LYS A 500 -25.36 -2.56 -17.05
N THR A 501 -24.93 -2.39 -18.29
CA THR A 501 -25.77 -2.61 -19.48
C THR A 501 -25.21 -3.66 -20.45
N GLY A 502 -23.93 -4.06 -20.31
CA GLY A 502 -23.23 -4.92 -21.26
C GLY A 502 -22.90 -4.26 -22.61
N LYS A 503 -23.20 -2.97 -22.77
CA LYS A 503 -23.03 -2.21 -24.03
C LYS A 503 -21.73 -1.41 -24.04
N PRO A 504 -21.25 -0.98 -25.23
CA PRO A 504 -20.11 -0.06 -25.32
C PRO A 504 -20.40 1.24 -24.58
N CYS A 505 -19.42 1.74 -23.83
CA CYS A 505 -19.46 3.03 -23.18
C CYS A 505 -18.15 3.78 -23.39
N ASP A 506 -18.22 5.10 -23.48
CA ASP A 506 -17.02 5.94 -23.45
C ASP A 506 -16.41 5.91 -22.04
N ALA A 507 -15.26 5.28 -21.93
CA ALA A 507 -14.59 5.11 -20.64
C ALA A 507 -14.11 6.46 -20.06
N VAL A 508 -13.63 7.37 -20.90
CA VAL A 508 -13.12 8.68 -20.45
C VAL A 508 -14.26 9.58 -20.00
N ALA A 509 -15.35 9.66 -20.78
CA ALA A 509 -16.52 10.45 -20.41
C ALA A 509 -17.19 9.95 -19.11
N ASN A 510 -17.14 8.65 -18.85
CA ASN A 510 -17.65 8.04 -17.61
C ASN A 510 -16.65 8.08 -16.44
N GLY A 511 -15.47 8.66 -16.61
CA GLY A 511 -14.44 8.75 -15.58
C GLY A 511 -13.84 7.42 -15.18
N ILE A 512 -13.79 6.42 -16.07
CA ILE A 512 -13.15 5.13 -15.82
C ILE A 512 -11.75 5.18 -16.41
N LEU A 513 -10.76 5.43 -15.55
CA LEU A 513 -9.40 5.74 -15.94
C LEU A 513 -8.41 4.82 -15.22
N ASP A 514 -7.39 4.38 -15.94
CA ASP A 514 -6.31 3.51 -15.45
C ASP A 514 -4.94 4.20 -15.53
N ASN A 515 -3.99 3.74 -14.74
CA ASN A 515 -2.62 4.22 -14.73
C ASN A 515 -1.79 3.64 -15.87
N VAL A 516 -0.93 4.48 -16.48
CA VAL A 516 -0.01 4.08 -17.54
C VAL A 516 1.04 3.10 -17.04
N CYS A 517 1.67 3.38 -15.87
CA CYS A 517 2.71 2.52 -15.31
C CYS A 517 2.19 1.11 -14.98
N VAL A 518 0.92 0.98 -14.53
CA VAL A 518 0.30 -0.33 -14.28
C VAL A 518 0.23 -1.15 -15.56
N LYS A 519 -0.26 -0.55 -16.66
CA LYS A 519 -0.35 -1.24 -17.96
C LYS A 519 1.03 -1.60 -18.49
N HIS A 520 1.98 -0.66 -18.45
CA HIS A 520 3.36 -0.90 -18.89
C HIS A 520 4.00 -2.10 -18.16
N GLN A 521 3.95 -2.06 -16.82
CA GLN A 521 4.54 -3.13 -15.99
C GLN A 521 3.81 -4.46 -16.18
N LEU A 522 2.47 -4.44 -16.29
CA LEU A 522 1.64 -5.61 -16.54
C LEU A 522 2.08 -6.38 -17.79
N TYR A 523 2.14 -5.71 -18.94
CA TYR A 523 2.52 -6.37 -20.20
C TYR A 523 3.98 -6.79 -20.24
N HIS A 524 4.85 -6.01 -19.60
CA HIS A 524 6.26 -6.38 -19.49
C HIS A 524 6.44 -7.66 -18.66
N SER A 525 5.95 -7.66 -17.43
CA SER A 525 6.15 -8.75 -16.48
C SER A 525 5.42 -10.04 -16.90
N SER A 526 4.17 -9.93 -17.38
CA SER A 526 3.42 -11.10 -17.85
C SER A 526 4.11 -11.80 -19.02
N THR A 527 4.66 -11.03 -19.96
CA THR A 527 5.42 -11.60 -21.10
C THR A 527 6.69 -12.31 -20.62
N VAL A 528 7.46 -11.68 -19.74
CA VAL A 528 8.72 -12.27 -19.21
C VAL A 528 8.42 -13.60 -18.50
N ILE A 529 7.41 -13.65 -17.61
CA ILE A 529 7.05 -14.86 -16.89
C ILE A 529 6.59 -15.96 -17.83
N THR A 530 5.71 -15.61 -18.78
CA THR A 530 5.21 -16.57 -19.75
C THR A 530 6.35 -17.13 -20.61
N THR A 531 7.27 -16.28 -21.05
CA THR A 531 8.46 -16.68 -21.81
C THR A 531 9.33 -17.65 -21.03
N GLN A 532 9.61 -17.37 -19.76
CA GLN A 532 10.40 -18.24 -18.90
C GLN A 532 9.73 -19.61 -18.72
N LEU A 533 8.41 -19.64 -18.47
CA LEU A 533 7.67 -20.87 -18.29
C LEU A 533 7.55 -21.71 -19.58
N LEU A 534 7.46 -21.07 -20.76
CA LEU A 534 7.43 -21.77 -22.05
C LEU A 534 8.80 -22.32 -22.47
N LEU A 535 9.88 -21.68 -22.05
CA LEU A 535 11.25 -22.13 -22.36
C LEU A 535 11.82 -23.08 -21.28
N THR A 536 11.10 -23.33 -20.20
CA THR A 536 11.50 -24.30 -19.19
C THR A 536 11.25 -25.72 -19.71
N ASP A 537 12.33 -26.44 -20.00
CA ASP A 537 12.28 -27.80 -20.57
C ASP A 537 12.39 -28.90 -19.51
N GLU A 538 12.90 -28.59 -18.32
CA GLU A 538 13.03 -29.56 -17.22
C GLU A 538 12.69 -28.92 -15.87
N ILE A 539 11.98 -29.64 -15.03
CA ILE A 539 11.71 -29.25 -13.64
C ILE A 539 12.43 -30.22 -12.71
N LEU A 540 13.37 -29.68 -11.95
CA LEU A 540 14.18 -30.42 -11.00
C LEU A 540 13.78 -30.06 -9.58
N LYS A 541 13.16 -31.00 -8.87
CA LYS A 541 12.91 -30.85 -7.44
C LYS A 541 14.05 -31.47 -6.66
N ALA A 542 14.89 -30.63 -6.02
CA ALA A 542 15.88 -31.10 -5.08
C ALA A 542 15.21 -31.65 -3.83
N GLY A 543 15.58 -32.86 -3.39
CA GLY A 543 15.15 -33.39 -2.10
C GLY A 543 15.63 -32.47 -0.96
N ARG A 544 15.00 -32.56 0.21
CA ARG A 544 15.40 -31.80 1.42
C ARG A 544 16.91 -31.90 1.62
N SER A 545 17.60 -30.76 1.71
CA SER A 545 19.03 -30.75 2.02
C SER A 545 19.24 -31.30 3.43
N LEU A 546 20.17 -32.24 3.58
CA LEU A 546 20.59 -32.84 4.86
C LEU A 546 21.15 -31.84 5.90
N LYS A 547 21.17 -30.54 5.60
CA LYS A 547 21.68 -29.49 6.49
C LYS A 547 20.74 -29.10 7.63
N THR A 548 19.50 -29.56 7.65
CA THR A 548 18.54 -29.24 8.72
C THR A 548 18.41 -30.32 9.79
N ASP A 549 18.98 -31.53 9.57
CA ASP A 549 18.85 -32.62 10.55
C ASP A 549 20.03 -32.69 11.58
N ASN A 550 21.08 -31.87 11.43
CA ASN A 550 22.21 -31.83 12.38
C ASN A 550 22.10 -30.75 13.48
N ALA A 551 20.96 -30.10 13.63
CA ALA A 551 20.76 -29.04 14.62
C ALA A 551 19.94 -29.50 15.86
N VAL A 552 19.66 -30.81 16.00
CA VAL A 552 18.80 -31.30 17.09
C VAL A 552 19.53 -32.27 18.05
N ASP A 553 20.79 -32.65 17.77
CA ASP A 553 21.54 -33.66 18.59
C ASP A 553 22.61 -33.07 19.52
N ASP A 554 22.65 -31.75 19.75
CA ASP A 554 23.40 -31.20 20.90
C ASP A 554 22.44 -30.96 22.08
N ALA A 555 21.81 -32.04 22.55
CA ALA A 555 21.24 -32.09 23.89
C ALA A 555 22.41 -32.24 24.89
N VAL A 556 22.63 -31.19 25.65
CA VAL A 556 23.51 -31.12 26.80
C VAL A 556 23.16 -32.28 27.77
N PRO A 557 24.11 -33.10 28.23
CA PRO A 557 23.82 -34.03 29.33
C PRO A 557 23.65 -33.26 30.63
N GLU A 558 22.59 -33.61 31.35
CA GLU A 558 22.40 -33.22 32.75
C GLU A 558 23.60 -33.64 33.61
N GLU A 559 24.18 -32.67 34.34
CA GLU A 559 24.72 -32.81 35.70
C GLU A 559 24.42 -31.52 36.49
#